data_f8007f5ef007469074d3a98930ffd8cb
#
_entry.id   f8007f5ef007469074d3a98930ffd8cb
#
_cell.length_a   1.000
_cell.length_b   1.000
_cell.length_c   1.000
_cell.angle_alpha   90.00
_cell.angle_beta   90.00
_cell.angle_gamma   90.00
#
_symmetry.space_group_name_H-M   'P 1'
#
loop_
_entity.id
_entity.type
_entity.pdbx_description
1 polymer ?
#
loop_
_entity_poly.entity_id
_entity_poly.type
_entity_poly.pdbx_seq_one_letter_code
_entity_poly.pdbx_strand_id
1 'polypeptide(L)'
;NITPEVTKDAIVLQMGHAIRVLNEAMDELRQALSVSTKIAGTSKQLLDSVAKDLENLPEIEPRFRRINIEEPYRLKATAIGHRLLLTRSRHQNRTEHQAGRDYANTRELIDDLMLMYDSLMQNRGELIAKGLLERTIRTIAAFGLTHATMDVREHSQAHAAAIQSLFSDSNYLQLSPEDKAEFLTKELTQARRDSSKLGEIDGKTLRTFTAIKELQASFDPSVIETYIVSMTKGHEDVLAALYLAKEAGLVDFEDKKADIDIAPLLETVAELRAAGDILEKLLSNQIYR
;
A
#
# COMPACT_ATOMS: atom_id res chain seq x y z
N ASN A 1 12.85 8.36 14.84
CA ASN A 1 13.11 9.22 13.67
C ASN A 1 12.57 8.54 12.43
N ILE A 2 11.64 9.17 11.75
CA ILE A 2 11.13 8.72 10.46
C ILE A 2 12.21 8.99 9.41
N THR A 3 12.62 7.94 8.68
CA THR A 3 13.48 8.05 7.50
C THR A 3 12.87 7.24 6.36
N PRO A 4 13.21 7.54 5.10
CA PRO A 4 12.75 6.75 3.96
C PRO A 4 13.06 5.25 4.11
N GLU A 5 14.24 4.92 4.61
CA GLU A 5 14.72 3.54 4.82
C GLU A 5 13.92 2.83 5.90
N VAL A 6 13.73 3.47 7.07
CA VAL A 6 12.93 2.91 8.18
C VAL A 6 11.48 2.67 7.74
N THR A 7 10.90 3.57 6.96
CA THR A 7 9.54 3.40 6.43
C THR A 7 9.47 2.19 5.49
N LYS A 8 10.41 2.05 4.56
CA LYS A 8 10.48 0.90 3.63
C LYS A 8 10.67 -0.42 4.37
N ASP A 9 11.61 -0.47 5.31
CA ASP A 9 11.90 -1.68 6.07
C ASP A 9 10.73 -2.11 6.96
N ALA A 10 9.99 -1.16 7.55
CA ALA A 10 8.80 -1.43 8.34
C ALA A 10 7.69 -2.08 7.47
N ILE A 11 7.45 -1.57 6.27
CA ILE A 11 6.47 -2.15 5.34
C ILE A 11 6.87 -3.58 4.91
N VAL A 12 8.14 -3.79 4.56
CA VAL A 12 8.65 -5.12 4.18
C VAL A 12 8.51 -6.13 5.33
N LEU A 13 8.81 -5.71 6.57
CA LEU A 13 8.65 -6.54 7.76
C LEU A 13 7.17 -6.88 8.00
N GLN A 14 6.29 -5.90 7.94
CA GLN A 14 4.85 -6.06 8.12
C GLN A 14 4.26 -7.01 7.10
N MET A 15 4.58 -6.84 5.81
CA MET A 15 4.19 -7.76 4.74
C MET A 15 4.73 -9.18 4.98
N GLY A 16 5.98 -9.29 5.46
CA GLY A 16 6.57 -10.59 5.79
C GLY A 16 5.76 -11.35 6.84
N HIS A 17 5.19 -10.66 7.83
CA HIS A 17 4.29 -11.23 8.83
C HIS A 17 2.93 -11.60 8.21
N ALA A 18 2.33 -10.70 7.42
CA ALA A 18 1.07 -10.96 6.74
C ALA A 18 1.17 -12.23 5.87
N ILE A 19 2.17 -12.32 5.00
CA ILE A 19 2.35 -13.47 4.11
C ILE A 19 2.57 -14.76 4.90
N ARG A 20 3.25 -14.73 6.06
CA ARG A 20 3.37 -15.93 6.91
C ARG A 20 2.00 -16.43 7.37
N VAL A 21 1.15 -15.55 7.89
CA VAL A 21 -0.22 -15.90 8.31
C VAL A 21 -1.06 -16.40 7.12
N LEU A 22 -0.94 -15.75 5.97
CA LEU A 22 -1.63 -16.18 4.75
C LEU A 22 -1.16 -17.55 4.25
N ASN A 23 0.11 -17.88 4.37
CA ASN A 23 0.61 -19.22 4.03
C ASN A 23 0.08 -20.30 4.98
N GLU A 24 -0.01 -20.02 6.28
CA GLU A 24 -0.67 -20.93 7.23
C GLU A 24 -2.13 -21.18 6.82
N ALA A 25 -2.87 -20.14 6.42
CA ALA A 25 -4.23 -20.29 5.89
C ALA A 25 -4.27 -21.10 4.58
N MET A 26 -3.28 -20.94 3.69
CA MET A 26 -3.19 -21.75 2.47
C MET A 26 -2.90 -23.22 2.78
N ASP A 27 -2.11 -23.52 3.80
CA ASP A 27 -1.86 -24.89 4.25
C ASP A 27 -3.14 -25.55 4.84
N GLU A 28 -3.93 -24.80 5.59
CA GLU A 28 -5.24 -25.26 6.05
C GLU A 28 -6.19 -25.50 4.86
N LEU A 29 -6.27 -24.57 3.92
CA LEU A 29 -7.08 -24.72 2.70
C LEU A 29 -6.65 -25.92 1.87
N ARG A 30 -5.34 -26.15 1.72
CA ARG A 30 -4.78 -27.32 1.00
C ARG A 30 -5.21 -28.64 1.60
N GLN A 31 -5.37 -28.69 2.94
CA GLN A 31 -5.88 -29.88 3.63
C GLN A 31 -7.39 -30.01 3.49
N ALA A 32 -8.14 -28.93 3.72
CA ALA A 32 -9.59 -28.91 3.66
C ALA A 32 -10.16 -29.12 2.24
N LEU A 33 -9.42 -28.65 1.21
CA LEU A 33 -9.84 -28.72 -0.18
C LEU A 33 -9.23 -29.96 -0.92
N SER A 34 -8.87 -31.01 -0.21
CA SER A 34 -8.54 -32.31 -0.77
C SER A 34 -9.79 -33.00 -1.32
N VAL A 35 -10.35 -32.41 -2.37
CA VAL A 35 -11.59 -32.88 -3.01
C VAL A 35 -11.26 -33.36 -4.42
N SER A 36 -11.49 -34.65 -4.65
CA SER A 36 -11.31 -35.24 -5.99
C SER A 36 -12.36 -34.72 -6.97
N THR A 37 -11.96 -34.53 -8.22
CA THR A 37 -12.87 -34.23 -9.34
C THR A 37 -13.97 -35.27 -9.53
N LYS A 38 -13.81 -36.47 -8.95
CA LYS A 38 -14.84 -37.52 -8.95
C LYS A 38 -15.98 -37.24 -7.95
N ILE A 39 -15.75 -36.42 -6.94
CA ILE A 39 -16.71 -36.09 -5.88
C ILE A 39 -17.38 -34.75 -6.17
N ALA A 40 -16.60 -33.72 -6.36
CA ALA A 40 -17.06 -32.41 -6.78
C ALA A 40 -16.45 -32.06 -8.14
N GLY A 41 -17.28 -31.67 -9.08
CA GLY A 41 -16.80 -31.22 -10.39
C GLY A 41 -15.88 -29.99 -10.25
N THR A 42 -15.25 -29.62 -11.34
CA THR A 42 -14.32 -28.48 -11.39
C THR A 42 -14.59 -27.69 -12.65
N SER A 43 -14.62 -26.37 -12.56
CA SER A 43 -14.79 -25.51 -13.72
C SER A 43 -13.56 -25.59 -14.63
N LYS A 44 -13.80 -25.42 -15.95
CA LYS A 44 -12.70 -25.38 -16.93
C LYS A 44 -11.73 -24.25 -16.61
N GLN A 45 -12.25 -23.09 -16.19
CA GLN A 45 -11.41 -21.93 -15.82
C GLN A 45 -10.42 -22.25 -14.70
N LEU A 46 -10.85 -22.99 -13.66
CA LEU A 46 -9.94 -23.41 -12.60
C LEU A 46 -8.89 -24.40 -13.10
N LEU A 47 -9.27 -25.36 -13.95
CA LEU A 47 -8.30 -26.32 -14.52
C LEU A 47 -7.26 -25.62 -15.40
N ASP A 48 -7.69 -24.69 -16.26
CA ASP A 48 -6.80 -23.90 -17.11
C ASP A 48 -5.84 -23.03 -16.24
N SER A 49 -6.36 -22.44 -15.15
CA SER A 49 -5.54 -21.68 -14.20
C SER A 49 -4.52 -22.54 -13.49
N VAL A 50 -4.89 -23.74 -13.01
CA VAL A 50 -3.96 -24.69 -12.37
C VAL A 50 -2.87 -25.11 -13.34
N ALA A 51 -3.22 -25.42 -14.59
CA ALA A 51 -2.24 -25.78 -15.61
C ALA A 51 -1.20 -24.68 -15.83
N LYS A 52 -1.66 -23.42 -15.97
CA LYS A 52 -0.77 -22.25 -16.09
C LYS A 52 0.12 -22.04 -14.86
N ASP A 53 -0.45 -22.20 -13.66
CA ASP A 53 0.33 -22.09 -12.42
C ASP A 53 1.44 -23.15 -12.36
N LEU A 54 1.16 -24.38 -12.75
CA LEU A 54 2.13 -25.46 -12.75
C LEU A 54 3.25 -25.28 -13.80
N GLU A 55 2.98 -24.57 -14.89
CA GLU A 55 3.99 -24.17 -15.87
C GLU A 55 4.88 -23.05 -15.30
N ASN A 56 4.29 -22.06 -14.63
CA ASN A 56 5.00 -20.91 -14.09
C ASN A 56 5.79 -21.22 -12.81
N LEU A 57 5.43 -22.29 -12.09
CA LEU A 57 6.01 -22.69 -10.80
C LEU A 57 6.68 -24.07 -10.90
N PRO A 58 7.80 -24.20 -11.64
CA PRO A 58 8.50 -25.50 -11.81
C PRO A 58 9.03 -26.08 -10.49
N GLU A 59 9.21 -25.25 -9.47
CA GLU A 59 9.62 -25.63 -8.12
C GLU A 59 8.60 -26.48 -7.34
N ILE A 60 7.33 -26.50 -7.75
CA ILE A 60 6.34 -27.43 -7.16
C ILE A 60 6.73 -28.86 -7.55
N GLU A 61 7.00 -29.69 -6.55
CA GLU A 61 7.56 -31.02 -6.74
C GLU A 61 6.76 -31.88 -7.74
N PRO A 62 7.39 -32.50 -8.76
CA PRO A 62 6.70 -33.28 -9.78
C PRO A 62 5.91 -34.47 -9.22
N ARG A 63 6.40 -35.07 -8.12
CA ARG A 63 5.70 -36.16 -7.43
C ARG A 63 4.39 -35.66 -6.82
N PHE A 64 4.40 -34.49 -6.17
CA PHE A 64 3.20 -33.88 -5.61
C PHE A 64 2.16 -33.60 -6.70
N ARG A 65 2.58 -33.05 -7.85
CA ARG A 65 1.70 -32.80 -9.01
C ARG A 65 1.00 -34.07 -9.49
N ARG A 66 1.76 -35.18 -9.63
CA ARG A 66 1.19 -36.48 -10.11
C ARG A 66 0.21 -37.09 -9.13
N ILE A 67 0.50 -37.05 -7.83
CA ILE A 67 -0.37 -37.64 -6.80
C ILE A 67 -1.67 -36.87 -6.70
N ASN A 68 -1.64 -35.56 -6.85
CA ASN A 68 -2.78 -34.68 -6.68
C ASN A 68 -3.44 -34.27 -8.01
N ILE A 69 -3.18 -34.95 -9.13
CA ILE A 69 -3.73 -34.58 -10.44
C ILE A 69 -5.25 -34.54 -10.48
N GLU A 70 -5.92 -35.32 -9.65
CA GLU A 70 -7.39 -35.37 -9.51
C GLU A 70 -7.90 -34.40 -8.42
N GLU A 71 -7.03 -33.60 -7.78
CA GLU A 71 -7.36 -32.67 -6.70
C GLU A 71 -6.99 -31.20 -7.10
N PRO A 72 -7.66 -30.60 -8.10
CA PRO A 72 -7.27 -29.31 -8.66
C PRO A 72 -7.35 -28.17 -7.64
N TYR A 73 -8.28 -28.20 -6.71
CA TYR A 73 -8.36 -27.21 -5.62
C TYR A 73 -7.13 -27.23 -4.72
N ARG A 74 -6.63 -28.43 -4.40
CA ARG A 74 -5.42 -28.61 -3.61
C ARG A 74 -4.18 -28.11 -4.36
N LEU A 75 -4.10 -28.41 -5.67
CA LEU A 75 -3.03 -27.91 -6.53
C LEU A 75 -3.05 -26.38 -6.60
N LYS A 76 -4.25 -25.78 -6.77
CA LYS A 76 -4.40 -24.31 -6.79
C LYS A 76 -3.99 -23.69 -5.47
N ALA A 77 -4.45 -24.18 -4.32
CA ALA A 77 -4.03 -23.69 -3.00
C ALA A 77 -2.51 -23.78 -2.79
N THR A 78 -1.88 -24.87 -3.29
CA THR A 78 -0.42 -25.02 -3.25
C THR A 78 0.27 -23.96 -4.11
N ALA A 79 -0.20 -23.72 -5.33
CA ALA A 79 0.35 -22.70 -6.21
C ALA A 79 0.22 -21.29 -5.61
N ILE A 80 -0.91 -20.97 -5.00
CA ILE A 80 -1.12 -19.71 -4.28
C ILE A 80 -0.09 -19.56 -3.15
N GLY A 81 0.12 -20.59 -2.34
CA GLY A 81 1.13 -20.58 -1.29
C GLY A 81 2.55 -20.31 -1.82
N HIS A 82 2.94 -20.96 -2.92
CA HIS A 82 4.23 -20.69 -3.58
C HIS A 82 4.34 -19.26 -4.09
N ARG A 83 3.30 -18.74 -4.76
CA ARG A 83 3.25 -17.33 -5.22
C ARG A 83 3.38 -16.34 -4.06
N LEU A 84 2.75 -16.60 -2.91
CA LEU A 84 2.91 -15.79 -1.70
C LEU A 84 4.36 -15.78 -1.19
N LEU A 85 5.04 -16.93 -1.16
CA LEU A 85 6.45 -16.99 -0.76
C LEU A 85 7.35 -16.21 -1.73
N LEU A 86 7.09 -16.32 -3.04
CA LEU A 86 7.83 -15.56 -4.06
C LEU A 86 7.53 -14.05 -3.95
N THR A 87 6.29 -13.65 -3.65
CA THR A 87 5.93 -12.25 -3.36
C THR A 87 6.76 -11.72 -2.19
N ARG A 88 6.83 -12.47 -1.09
CA ARG A 88 7.66 -12.09 0.07
C ARG A 88 9.13 -11.95 -0.32
N SER A 89 9.68 -12.93 -1.04
CA SER A 89 11.07 -12.91 -1.49
C SER A 89 11.38 -11.72 -2.38
N ARG A 90 10.47 -11.40 -3.32
CA ARG A 90 10.57 -10.23 -4.19
C ARG A 90 10.75 -8.94 -3.38
N HIS A 91 9.89 -8.70 -2.40
CA HIS A 91 9.95 -7.47 -1.60
C HIS A 91 11.18 -7.43 -0.67
N GLN A 92 11.58 -8.57 -0.10
CA GLN A 92 12.78 -8.66 0.71
C GLN A 92 14.06 -8.38 -0.10
N ASN A 93 14.13 -8.91 -1.31
CA ASN A 93 15.30 -8.78 -2.19
C ASN A 93 15.22 -7.59 -3.15
N ARG A 94 14.10 -6.82 -3.13
CA ARG A 94 13.84 -5.66 -3.99
C ARG A 94 14.00 -5.98 -5.48
N THR A 95 13.46 -7.15 -5.89
CA THR A 95 13.45 -7.58 -7.30
C THR A 95 12.15 -7.18 -7.99
N GLU A 96 12.14 -7.22 -9.31
CA GLU A 96 10.96 -6.89 -10.11
C GLU A 96 9.86 -7.97 -10.00
N HIS A 97 8.61 -7.55 -10.21
CA HIS A 97 7.45 -8.42 -10.28
C HIS A 97 7.55 -9.37 -11.48
N GLN A 98 7.20 -10.63 -11.26
CA GLN A 98 7.14 -11.67 -12.29
C GLN A 98 5.71 -12.20 -12.41
N ALA A 99 5.01 -11.77 -13.44
CA ALA A 99 3.61 -12.15 -13.68
C ALA A 99 3.43 -13.68 -13.69
N GLY A 100 2.46 -14.17 -12.91
CA GLY A 100 2.18 -15.60 -12.75
C GLY A 100 3.10 -16.34 -11.77
N ARG A 101 4.16 -15.69 -11.27
CA ARG A 101 5.06 -16.28 -10.27
C ARG A 101 4.87 -15.67 -8.88
N ASP A 102 4.59 -14.39 -8.80
CA ASP A 102 4.28 -13.69 -7.56
C ASP A 102 3.03 -12.82 -7.74
N TYR A 103 2.55 -12.20 -6.68
CA TYR A 103 1.38 -11.32 -6.71
C TYR A 103 1.80 -9.86 -6.81
N ALA A 104 1.30 -9.14 -7.80
CA ALA A 104 1.50 -7.70 -7.91
C ALA A 104 0.81 -6.94 -6.76
N ASN A 105 -0.39 -7.39 -6.37
CA ASN A 105 -1.23 -6.74 -5.36
C ASN A 105 -2.20 -7.74 -4.72
N THR A 106 -2.94 -7.28 -3.71
CA THR A 106 -3.96 -8.08 -2.99
C THR A 106 -5.09 -8.56 -3.91
N ARG A 107 -5.45 -7.78 -4.93
CA ARG A 107 -6.55 -8.11 -5.84
C ARG A 107 -6.28 -9.40 -6.62
N GLU A 108 -5.09 -9.57 -7.16
CA GLU A 108 -4.72 -10.81 -7.86
C GLU A 108 -4.83 -12.06 -6.97
N LEU A 109 -4.47 -11.94 -5.69
CA LEU A 109 -4.62 -13.03 -4.73
C LEU A 109 -6.10 -13.36 -4.48
N ILE A 110 -6.93 -12.32 -4.32
CA ILE A 110 -8.39 -12.50 -4.15
C ILE A 110 -8.99 -13.14 -5.40
N ASP A 111 -8.61 -12.71 -6.59
CA ASP A 111 -9.13 -13.24 -7.85
C ASP A 111 -8.81 -14.75 -8.00
N ASP A 112 -7.63 -15.20 -7.58
CA ASP A 112 -7.28 -16.62 -7.56
C ASP A 112 -8.16 -17.43 -6.58
N LEU A 113 -8.43 -16.90 -5.40
CA LEU A 113 -9.29 -17.56 -4.41
C LEU A 113 -10.76 -17.53 -4.83
N MET A 114 -11.23 -16.43 -5.43
CA MET A 114 -12.58 -16.34 -5.99
C MET A 114 -12.80 -17.33 -7.13
N LEU A 115 -11.79 -17.58 -7.97
CA LEU A 115 -11.86 -18.62 -8.99
C LEU A 115 -12.11 -20.02 -8.39
N MET A 116 -11.49 -20.33 -7.25
CA MET A 116 -11.76 -21.56 -6.50
C MET A 116 -13.18 -21.58 -5.94
N TYR A 117 -13.61 -20.45 -5.34
CA TYR A 117 -14.93 -20.29 -4.75
C TYR A 117 -16.04 -20.49 -5.80
N ASP A 118 -15.95 -19.80 -6.92
CA ASP A 118 -16.94 -19.86 -8.02
C ASP A 118 -16.99 -21.27 -8.64
N SER A 119 -15.83 -21.92 -8.80
CA SER A 119 -15.78 -23.30 -9.27
C SER A 119 -16.50 -24.27 -8.33
N LEU A 120 -16.32 -24.14 -7.01
CA LEU A 120 -17.04 -24.95 -6.02
C LEU A 120 -18.55 -24.69 -6.04
N MET A 121 -18.96 -23.41 -6.10
CA MET A 121 -20.38 -23.03 -6.15
C MET A 121 -21.10 -23.62 -7.37
N GLN A 122 -20.42 -23.65 -8.53
CA GLN A 122 -20.97 -24.21 -9.78
C GLN A 122 -21.01 -25.74 -9.78
N ASN A 123 -20.25 -26.42 -8.92
CA ASN A 123 -20.02 -27.85 -8.96
C ASN A 123 -20.41 -28.58 -7.67
N ARG A 124 -21.49 -28.18 -6.99
CA ARG A 124 -22.04 -28.81 -5.79
C ARG A 124 -21.10 -28.71 -4.55
N GLY A 125 -20.13 -27.82 -4.57
CA GLY A 125 -19.18 -27.59 -3.47
C GLY A 125 -19.58 -26.45 -2.54
N GLU A 126 -20.84 -26.01 -2.51
CA GLU A 126 -21.29 -24.83 -1.77
C GLU A 126 -20.92 -24.85 -0.28
N LEU A 127 -21.09 -25.98 0.39
CA LEU A 127 -20.73 -26.11 1.81
C LEU A 127 -19.22 -25.92 2.05
N ILE A 128 -18.41 -26.37 1.12
CA ILE A 128 -16.95 -26.22 1.16
C ILE A 128 -16.57 -24.76 0.87
N ALA A 129 -17.17 -24.17 -0.16
CA ALA A 129 -16.92 -22.79 -0.55
C ALA A 129 -17.26 -21.81 0.58
N LYS A 130 -18.44 -21.94 1.19
CA LYS A 130 -18.93 -21.09 2.28
C LYS A 130 -18.26 -21.37 3.64
N GLY A 131 -17.35 -22.31 3.73
CA GLY A 131 -16.59 -22.66 4.93
C GLY A 131 -15.32 -21.84 5.08
N LEU A 132 -14.20 -22.58 5.12
CA LEU A 132 -12.85 -22.01 5.32
C LEU A 132 -12.43 -21.08 4.18
N LEU A 133 -12.78 -21.41 2.91
CA LEU A 133 -12.39 -20.61 1.75
C LEU A 133 -13.02 -19.20 1.80
N GLU A 134 -14.31 -19.08 2.03
CA GLU A 134 -14.97 -17.77 2.15
C GLU A 134 -14.40 -16.94 3.30
N ARG A 135 -14.14 -17.57 4.45
CA ARG A 135 -13.51 -16.90 5.59
C ARG A 135 -12.13 -16.36 5.23
N THR A 136 -11.32 -17.17 4.55
CA THR A 136 -9.99 -16.77 4.09
C THR A 136 -10.07 -15.58 3.11
N ILE A 137 -10.99 -15.62 2.14
CA ILE A 137 -11.22 -14.51 1.20
C ILE A 137 -11.58 -13.23 1.96
N ARG A 138 -12.51 -13.30 2.91
CA ARG A 138 -12.91 -12.13 3.72
C ARG A 138 -11.76 -11.57 4.56
N THR A 139 -10.94 -12.44 5.13
CA THR A 139 -9.75 -12.02 5.89
C THR A 139 -8.75 -11.30 4.98
N ILE A 140 -8.48 -11.84 3.80
CA ILE A 140 -7.57 -11.22 2.83
C ILE A 140 -8.15 -9.91 2.29
N ALA A 141 -9.46 -9.83 2.05
CA ALA A 141 -10.11 -8.59 1.62
C ALA A 141 -10.04 -7.48 2.68
N ALA A 142 -10.03 -7.85 3.97
CA ALA A 142 -9.94 -6.90 5.07
C ALA A 142 -8.50 -6.43 5.36
N PHE A 143 -7.52 -7.31 5.23
CA PHE A 143 -6.15 -7.06 5.69
C PHE A 143 -5.10 -6.98 4.57
N GLY A 144 -5.40 -7.47 3.40
CA GLY A 144 -4.48 -7.47 2.25
C GLY A 144 -3.18 -8.23 2.48
N LEU A 145 -2.25 -8.03 1.56
CA LEU A 145 -0.88 -8.56 1.65
C LEU A 145 -0.02 -7.80 2.68
N THR A 146 -0.43 -6.62 3.10
CA THR A 146 0.31 -5.74 4.01
C THR A 146 -0.18 -5.81 5.45
N HIS A 147 -1.28 -6.49 5.72
CA HIS A 147 -1.92 -6.69 7.02
C HIS A 147 -2.61 -5.44 7.59
N ALA A 148 -2.05 -4.26 7.42
CA ALA A 148 -2.64 -2.99 7.85
C ALA A 148 -2.09 -1.84 7.00
N THR A 149 -2.89 -0.78 6.84
CA THR A 149 -2.44 0.50 6.34
C THR A 149 -1.54 1.17 7.37
N MET A 150 -0.44 1.77 6.95
CA MET A 150 0.48 2.50 7.81
C MET A 150 0.27 4.00 7.63
N ASP A 151 0.21 4.74 8.73
CA ASP A 151 0.31 6.20 8.71
C ASP A 151 1.77 6.63 8.89
N VAL A 152 2.14 7.68 8.18
CA VAL A 152 3.44 8.35 8.37
C VAL A 152 3.21 9.65 9.13
N ARG A 153 3.98 9.90 10.17
CA ARG A 153 3.86 11.10 11.00
C ARG A 153 5.19 11.84 11.09
N GLU A 154 5.19 13.14 10.85
CA GLU A 154 6.37 13.99 11.02
C GLU A 154 5.96 15.35 11.62
N HIS A 155 6.91 16.01 12.25
CA HIS A 155 6.73 17.31 12.90
C HIS A 155 6.66 18.45 11.89
N SER A 156 5.73 19.40 12.08
CA SER A 156 5.53 20.55 11.18
C SER A 156 6.81 21.37 10.90
N GLN A 157 7.69 21.50 11.92
CA GLN A 157 8.98 22.18 11.73
C GLN A 157 9.89 21.50 10.69
N ALA A 158 9.82 20.17 10.54
CA ALA A 158 10.62 19.47 9.54
C ALA A 158 10.17 19.85 8.11
N HIS A 159 8.85 20.03 7.91
CA HIS A 159 8.30 20.52 6.65
C HIS A 159 8.74 21.95 6.37
N ALA A 160 8.63 22.85 7.36
CA ALA A 160 9.05 24.24 7.23
C ALA A 160 10.56 24.37 6.90
N ALA A 161 11.40 23.54 7.52
CA ALA A 161 12.83 23.51 7.21
C ALA A 161 13.10 23.02 5.79
N ALA A 162 12.39 21.98 5.33
CA ALA A 162 12.49 21.49 3.97
C ALA A 162 12.05 22.55 2.93
N ILE A 163 10.96 23.27 3.19
CA ILE A 163 10.52 24.40 2.35
C ILE A 163 11.59 25.49 2.31
N GLN A 164 12.17 25.89 3.46
CA GLN A 164 13.26 26.89 3.49
C GLN A 164 14.44 26.44 2.63
N SER A 165 14.79 25.15 2.65
CA SER A 165 15.91 24.64 1.85
C SER A 165 15.60 24.62 0.35
N LEU A 166 14.36 24.31 -0.02
CA LEU A 166 13.89 24.39 -1.42
C LEU A 166 13.86 25.82 -1.96
N PHE A 167 13.63 26.79 -1.07
CA PHE A 167 13.50 28.21 -1.39
C PHE A 167 14.48 29.04 -0.57
N SER A 168 15.76 28.77 -0.69
CA SER A 168 16.84 29.35 0.13
C SER A 168 16.81 30.89 0.18
N ASP A 169 16.37 31.53 -0.90
CA ASP A 169 16.32 33.01 -1.02
C ASP A 169 15.02 33.62 -0.48
N SER A 170 14.05 32.81 -0.05
CA SER A 170 12.71 33.29 0.33
C SER A 170 12.59 33.79 1.78
N ASN A 171 13.57 33.49 2.64
CA ASN A 171 13.46 33.69 4.10
C ASN A 171 12.17 33.09 4.69
N TYR A 172 11.69 31.98 4.15
CA TYR A 172 10.39 31.35 4.47
C TYR A 172 10.16 31.20 5.98
N LEU A 173 11.18 30.78 6.74
CA LEU A 173 11.05 30.58 8.20
C LEU A 173 10.72 31.87 8.96
N GLN A 174 11.04 33.05 8.41
CA GLN A 174 10.82 34.35 9.04
C GLN A 174 9.46 34.97 8.64
N LEU A 175 8.73 34.39 7.70
CA LEU A 175 7.42 34.86 7.27
C LEU A 175 6.37 34.63 8.37
N SER A 176 5.33 35.49 8.39
CA SER A 176 4.16 35.27 9.21
C SER A 176 3.39 33.99 8.77
N PRO A 177 2.53 33.39 9.60
CA PRO A 177 1.71 32.24 9.19
C PRO A 177 0.89 32.50 7.92
N GLU A 178 0.30 33.69 7.82
CA GLU A 178 -0.50 34.14 6.67
C GLU A 178 0.38 34.24 5.41
N ASP A 179 1.52 34.89 5.50
CA ASP A 179 2.46 35.04 4.37
C ASP A 179 3.02 33.69 3.90
N LYS A 180 3.26 32.74 4.85
CA LYS A 180 3.66 31.36 4.52
C LYS A 180 2.57 30.64 3.73
N ALA A 181 1.32 30.79 4.16
CA ALA A 181 0.19 30.16 3.48
C ALA A 181 -0.04 30.75 2.08
N GLU A 182 0.06 32.05 1.93
CA GLU A 182 -0.03 32.71 0.60
C GLU A 182 1.11 32.27 -0.32
N PHE A 183 2.34 32.26 0.19
CA PHE A 183 3.51 31.78 -0.53
C PHE A 183 3.31 30.34 -1.03
N LEU A 184 2.91 29.42 -0.13
CA LEU A 184 2.70 28.01 -0.47
C LEU A 184 1.53 27.82 -1.45
N THR A 185 0.42 28.54 -1.27
CA THR A 185 -0.72 28.49 -2.18
C THR A 185 -0.31 28.88 -3.61
N LYS A 186 0.54 29.91 -3.75
CA LYS A 186 1.09 30.30 -5.05
C LYS A 186 2.00 29.22 -5.62
N GLU A 187 2.92 28.69 -4.83
CA GLU A 187 3.90 27.67 -5.30
C GLU A 187 3.22 26.32 -5.62
N LEU A 188 2.11 25.99 -4.98
CA LEU A 188 1.33 24.81 -5.29
C LEU A 188 0.77 24.82 -6.73
N THR A 189 0.54 25.98 -7.32
CA THR A 189 0.08 26.12 -8.72
C THR A 189 1.21 26.09 -9.74
N GLN A 190 2.48 26.11 -9.32
CA GLN A 190 3.63 26.10 -10.23
C GLN A 190 4.01 24.66 -10.59
N ALA A 191 4.80 24.49 -11.67
CA ALA A 191 5.41 23.22 -12.02
C ALA A 191 6.33 22.72 -10.89
N ARG A 192 6.54 21.39 -10.81
CA ARG A 192 7.44 20.79 -9.83
C ARG A 192 8.85 21.31 -10.01
N ARG A 193 9.58 21.45 -8.92
CA ARG A 193 10.97 21.90 -8.90
C ARG A 193 11.93 20.74 -9.06
N ASP A 194 13.11 21.03 -9.57
CA ASP A 194 14.24 20.10 -9.53
C ASP A 194 14.81 20.03 -8.10
N SER A 195 14.41 19.00 -7.38
CA SER A 195 14.87 18.72 -6.01
C SER A 195 16.14 17.85 -5.94
N SER A 196 16.74 17.49 -7.08
CA SER A 196 17.92 16.60 -7.15
C SER A 196 19.16 17.16 -6.44
N LYS A 197 19.19 18.50 -6.21
CA LYS A 197 20.30 19.22 -5.59
C LYS A 197 20.17 19.40 -4.08
N LEU A 198 19.10 18.93 -3.45
CA LEU A 198 18.93 19.04 -2.00
C LEU A 198 19.94 18.16 -1.27
N GLY A 199 20.60 18.72 -0.26
CA GLY A 199 21.51 17.99 0.61
C GLY A 199 20.82 16.88 1.41
N GLU A 200 21.62 15.97 1.99
CA GLU A 200 21.09 14.79 2.70
C GLU A 200 20.16 15.15 3.87
N ILE A 201 20.48 16.16 4.65
CA ILE A 201 19.70 16.59 5.82
C ILE A 201 18.44 17.34 5.38
N ASP A 202 18.58 18.27 4.47
CA ASP A 202 17.50 19.15 4.03
C ASP A 202 16.49 18.40 3.13
N GLY A 203 16.99 17.43 2.35
CA GLY A 203 16.17 16.58 1.50
C GLY A 203 15.47 15.42 2.20
N LYS A 204 15.75 15.12 3.47
CA LYS A 204 15.22 13.96 4.19
C LYS A 204 13.69 13.90 4.17
N THR A 205 13.03 15.00 4.51
CA THR A 205 11.56 15.07 4.57
C THR A 205 10.95 14.84 3.18
N LEU A 206 11.49 15.47 2.14
CA LEU A 206 11.04 15.26 0.77
C LEU A 206 11.27 13.81 0.31
N ARG A 207 12.43 13.21 0.64
CA ARG A 207 12.70 11.79 0.33
C ARG A 207 11.73 10.84 1.04
N THR A 208 11.19 11.21 2.21
CA THR A 208 10.14 10.42 2.85
C THR A 208 8.87 10.39 1.98
N PHE A 209 8.44 11.52 1.44
CA PHE A 209 7.31 11.54 0.50
C PHE A 209 7.61 10.76 -0.79
N THR A 210 8.82 10.86 -1.33
CA THR A 210 9.25 10.06 -2.48
C THR A 210 9.21 8.56 -2.17
N ALA A 211 9.66 8.17 -0.97
CA ALA A 211 9.60 6.77 -0.52
C ALA A 211 8.17 6.26 -0.38
N ILE A 212 7.23 7.09 0.09
CA ILE A 212 5.80 6.76 0.13
C ILE A 212 5.29 6.46 -1.29
N LYS A 213 5.59 7.31 -2.26
CA LYS A 213 5.20 7.10 -3.66
C LYS A 213 5.74 5.79 -4.24
N GLU A 214 7.01 5.49 -3.99
CA GLU A 214 7.65 4.24 -4.41
C GLU A 214 7.01 3.01 -3.74
N LEU A 215 6.65 3.11 -2.46
CA LEU A 215 5.99 2.04 -1.72
C LEU A 215 4.58 1.77 -2.24
N GLN A 216 3.78 2.81 -2.47
CA GLN A 216 2.46 2.67 -3.08
C GLN A 216 2.53 2.02 -4.46
N ALA A 217 3.51 2.38 -5.28
CA ALA A 217 3.72 1.78 -6.60
C ALA A 217 4.20 0.33 -6.54
N SER A 218 5.00 -0.03 -5.51
CA SER A 218 5.63 -1.36 -5.40
C SER A 218 4.77 -2.40 -4.69
N PHE A 219 3.87 -1.95 -3.80
CA PHE A 219 3.04 -2.83 -2.97
C PHE A 219 1.56 -2.69 -3.33
N ASP A 220 0.92 -1.66 -2.82
CA ASP A 220 -0.49 -1.35 -3.01
C ASP A 220 -0.70 0.12 -2.63
N PRO A 221 -1.56 0.89 -3.33
CA PRO A 221 -1.86 2.27 -2.94
C PRO A 221 -2.30 2.43 -1.47
N SER A 222 -2.97 1.42 -0.91
CA SER A 222 -3.45 1.43 0.48
C SER A 222 -2.37 1.16 1.53
N VAL A 223 -1.12 0.91 1.14
CA VAL A 223 -0.04 0.62 2.11
C VAL A 223 0.26 1.81 3.03
N ILE A 224 0.13 3.02 2.50
CA ILE A 224 0.20 4.30 3.23
C ILE A 224 -0.84 5.22 2.61
N GLU A 225 -1.90 5.53 3.35
CA GLU A 225 -2.99 6.40 2.89
C GLU A 225 -2.93 7.78 3.53
N THR A 226 -2.40 7.88 4.75
CA THR A 226 -2.42 9.12 5.52
C THR A 226 -1.02 9.56 5.94
N TYR A 227 -0.75 10.85 5.74
CA TYR A 227 0.40 11.55 6.27
C TYR A 227 -0.04 12.53 7.35
N ILE A 228 0.44 12.37 8.56
CA ILE A 228 0.04 13.12 9.74
C ILE A 228 1.06 14.22 10.03
N VAL A 229 0.61 15.47 10.03
CA VAL A 229 1.42 16.63 10.42
C VAL A 229 1.25 16.87 11.91
N SER A 230 2.26 16.52 12.71
CA SER A 230 2.20 16.73 14.17
C SER A 230 2.63 18.15 14.55
N MET A 231 2.14 18.60 15.70
CA MET A 231 2.35 19.98 16.21
C MET A 231 1.91 21.03 15.17
N THR A 232 0.74 20.83 14.58
CA THR A 232 0.13 21.76 13.63
C THR A 232 -0.36 23.00 14.36
N LYS A 233 0.26 24.15 14.10
CA LYS A 233 -0.08 25.44 14.72
C LYS A 233 -0.99 26.30 13.84
N GLY A 234 -0.94 26.09 12.54
CA GLY A 234 -1.72 26.84 11.57
C GLY A 234 -1.93 26.04 10.28
N HIS A 235 -2.73 26.57 9.40
CA HIS A 235 -3.03 25.97 8.10
C HIS A 235 -1.80 25.91 7.17
N GLU A 236 -0.84 26.80 7.33
CA GLU A 236 0.44 26.83 6.61
C GLU A 236 1.28 25.58 6.84
N ASP A 237 1.20 24.96 8.03
CA ASP A 237 1.91 23.71 8.33
C ASP A 237 1.41 22.54 7.48
N VAL A 238 0.09 22.49 7.25
CA VAL A 238 -0.55 21.48 6.39
C VAL A 238 -0.22 21.74 4.92
N LEU A 239 -0.26 23.01 4.49
CA LEU A 239 0.10 23.41 3.12
C LEU A 239 1.58 23.12 2.81
N ALA A 240 2.48 23.20 3.80
CA ALA A 240 3.88 22.82 3.62
C ALA A 240 4.03 21.31 3.35
N ALA A 241 3.32 20.46 4.08
CA ALA A 241 3.31 19.02 3.81
C ALA A 241 2.67 18.71 2.44
N LEU A 242 1.57 19.39 2.08
CA LEU A 242 0.92 19.27 0.77
C LEU A 242 1.86 19.64 -0.38
N TYR A 243 2.65 20.71 -0.19
CA TYR A 243 3.65 21.12 -1.18
C TYR A 243 4.72 20.03 -1.39
N LEU A 244 5.24 19.44 -0.31
CA LEU A 244 6.23 18.36 -0.40
C LEU A 244 5.62 17.09 -1.02
N ALA A 245 4.36 16.78 -0.74
CA ALA A 245 3.64 15.67 -1.38
C ALA A 245 3.48 15.90 -2.90
N LYS A 246 3.18 17.12 -3.33
CA LYS A 246 3.16 17.51 -4.75
C LYS A 246 4.52 17.33 -5.39
N GLU A 247 5.60 17.84 -4.77
CA GLU A 247 6.97 17.71 -5.32
C GLU A 247 7.39 16.23 -5.48
N ALA A 248 6.93 15.35 -4.58
CA ALA A 248 7.16 13.90 -4.66
C ALA A 248 6.23 13.18 -5.66
N GLY A 249 5.23 13.87 -6.22
CA GLY A 249 4.27 13.30 -7.17
C GLY A 249 3.15 12.48 -6.55
N LEU A 250 2.87 12.68 -5.25
CA LEU A 250 1.72 12.10 -4.56
C LEU A 250 0.44 12.91 -4.77
N VAL A 251 0.57 14.17 -5.18
CA VAL A 251 -0.54 15.06 -5.50
C VAL A 251 -0.32 15.67 -6.87
N ASP A 252 -1.36 15.63 -7.70
CA ASP A 252 -1.41 16.21 -9.02
C ASP A 252 -2.63 17.14 -9.13
N PHE A 253 -2.38 18.44 -9.26
CA PHE A 253 -3.44 19.44 -9.35
C PHE A 253 -4.03 19.56 -10.76
N GLU A 254 -3.31 19.16 -11.80
CA GLU A 254 -3.82 19.16 -13.18
C GLU A 254 -4.85 18.05 -13.34
N ASP A 255 -4.51 16.84 -12.90
CA ASP A 255 -5.41 15.67 -12.93
C ASP A 255 -6.39 15.61 -11.76
N LYS A 256 -6.31 16.54 -10.81
CA LYS A 256 -7.10 16.57 -9.56
C LYS A 256 -7.04 15.25 -8.79
N LYS A 257 -5.84 14.73 -8.64
CA LYS A 257 -5.57 13.45 -8.01
C LYS A 257 -4.67 13.61 -6.80
N ALA A 258 -5.04 12.97 -5.70
CA ALA A 258 -4.19 12.82 -4.52
C ALA A 258 -4.09 11.33 -4.18
N ASP A 259 -2.86 10.83 -4.07
CA ASP A 259 -2.57 9.45 -3.67
C ASP A 259 -2.26 9.36 -2.17
N ILE A 260 -2.43 10.45 -1.42
CA ILE A 260 -2.22 10.52 0.03
C ILE A 260 -3.10 11.60 0.65
N ASP A 261 -3.67 11.30 1.81
CA ASP A 261 -4.37 12.27 2.64
C ASP A 261 -3.38 12.96 3.59
N ILE A 262 -3.54 14.26 3.81
CA ILE A 262 -2.71 15.04 4.74
C ILE A 262 -3.58 15.51 5.90
N ALA A 263 -3.33 14.97 7.09
CA ALA A 263 -4.12 15.23 8.28
C ALA A 263 -3.34 16.06 9.31
N PRO A 264 -3.89 17.19 9.80
CA PRO A 264 -3.33 17.91 10.94
C PRO A 264 -3.55 17.13 12.23
N LEU A 265 -2.53 17.04 13.08
CA LEU A 265 -2.66 16.53 14.42
C LEU A 265 -2.65 17.71 15.42
N LEU A 266 -3.76 17.90 16.11
CA LEU A 266 -3.99 18.94 17.09
C LEU A 266 -3.91 18.34 18.48
N GLU A 267 -2.71 18.33 19.06
CA GLU A 267 -2.41 17.54 20.26
C GLU A 267 -2.21 18.40 21.53
N THR A 268 -2.09 19.71 21.40
CA THR A 268 -2.00 20.63 22.53
C THR A 268 -3.33 21.39 22.77
N VAL A 269 -3.54 21.89 23.99
CA VAL A 269 -4.72 22.70 24.30
C VAL A 269 -4.81 23.96 23.41
N ALA A 270 -3.67 24.55 23.07
CA ALA A 270 -3.62 25.73 22.20
C ALA A 270 -4.07 25.37 20.77
N GLU A 271 -3.57 24.29 20.21
CA GLU A 271 -3.95 23.79 18.89
C GLU A 271 -5.42 23.36 18.83
N LEU A 272 -5.93 22.67 19.85
CA LEU A 272 -7.34 22.32 19.96
C LEU A 272 -8.26 23.54 19.99
N ARG A 273 -7.84 24.62 20.66
CA ARG A 273 -8.59 25.87 20.66
C ARG A 273 -8.58 26.60 19.31
N ALA A 274 -7.49 26.47 18.57
CA ALA A 274 -7.34 27.04 17.22
C ALA A 274 -7.92 26.13 16.11
N ALA A 275 -8.39 24.93 16.43
CA ALA A 275 -8.82 23.91 15.46
C ALA A 275 -9.85 24.42 14.45
N GLY A 276 -10.85 25.17 14.94
CA GLY A 276 -11.89 25.76 14.07
C GLY A 276 -11.31 26.70 13.02
N ASP A 277 -10.45 27.64 13.44
CA ASP A 277 -9.80 28.60 12.54
C ASP A 277 -8.87 27.92 11.54
N ILE A 278 -8.09 26.91 11.99
CA ILE A 278 -7.20 26.14 11.13
C ILE A 278 -7.98 25.43 10.03
N LEU A 279 -9.05 24.71 10.41
CA LEU A 279 -9.89 23.99 9.46
C LEU A 279 -10.65 24.92 8.53
N GLU A 280 -11.18 26.04 9.03
CA GLU A 280 -11.87 27.02 8.19
C GLU A 280 -10.93 27.60 7.14
N LYS A 281 -9.70 28.00 7.52
CA LYS A 281 -8.69 28.49 6.59
C LYS A 281 -8.28 27.44 5.56
N LEU A 282 -8.09 26.18 5.94
CA LEU A 282 -7.80 25.08 5.02
C LEU A 282 -8.94 24.84 4.03
N LEU A 283 -10.17 24.69 4.53
CA LEU A 283 -11.34 24.43 3.70
C LEU A 283 -11.75 25.62 2.83
N SER A 284 -11.34 26.84 3.19
CA SER A 284 -11.51 28.04 2.36
C SER A 284 -10.42 28.19 1.31
N ASN A 285 -9.31 27.49 1.43
CA ASN A 285 -8.23 27.51 0.44
C ASN A 285 -8.62 26.69 -0.80
N GLN A 286 -8.72 27.34 -1.96
CA GLN A 286 -9.18 26.72 -3.20
C GLN A 286 -8.26 25.58 -3.69
N ILE A 287 -6.98 25.64 -3.36
CA ILE A 287 -6.01 24.62 -3.76
C ILE A 287 -6.10 23.39 -2.85
N TYR A 288 -6.35 23.59 -1.55
CA TYR A 288 -6.49 22.48 -0.61
C TYR A 288 -7.81 21.72 -0.81
N ARG A 289 -8.87 22.44 -1.15
CA ARG A 289 -10.23 21.90 -1.37
C ARG A 289 -10.37 21.18 -2.72
#